data_55865ad9692c2ae4fa18ab37045c66ff
#
_entry.id   55865ad9692c2ae4fa18ab37045c66ff
#
_cell.length_a   1.000
_cell.length_b   1.000
_cell.length_c   1.000
_cell.angle_alpha   90.00
_cell.angle_beta   90.00
_cell.angle_gamma   90.00
#
_symmetry.space_group_name_H-M   'P 1'
#
loop_
_entity.id
_entity.type
_entity.pdbx_description
1 polymer ?
#
loop_
_entity_poly.entity_id
_entity_poly.type
_entity_poly.pdbx_seq_one_letter_code
_entity_poly.pdbx_strand_id
1 'polypeptide(L)'
;MQQVADLRREDNWLSVTLSDFGVVRARAIVLATGVSYRRLGIPALEDLNGAGVFYGGPTSEAPALAGREVYILGGANSAGQAALYLARYAGQVTVVVRADSLDAGMSRYLIREIEETPNVSVRLRTEIVGGGGDGWLDHLVLRDQLKGTEETAAAGGLFLMIGAHPRTEWLPLDVDRDEQGFVLTGTDLPASREWPLERSPLLLETSMPAVSPDQSVGTARRGGGR
;
A
#
# COMPACT_ATOMS: atom_id res chain seq x y z
N MET A 1 7.37 0.96 25.46
CA MET A 1 7.03 0.13 24.28
C MET A 1 8.28 -0.66 23.93
N GLN A 2 8.21 -1.97 23.89
CA GLN A 2 9.35 -2.82 23.51
C GLN A 2 9.39 -2.95 21.99
N GLN A 3 10.58 -2.86 21.41
CA GLN A 3 10.82 -3.07 19.99
C GLN A 3 11.54 -4.40 19.79
N VAL A 4 11.25 -5.07 18.68
CA VAL A 4 12.01 -6.24 18.24
C VAL A 4 13.30 -5.77 17.61
N ALA A 5 14.43 -6.32 18.06
CA ALA A 5 15.75 -6.00 17.56
C ALA A 5 16.32 -7.07 16.62
N ASP A 6 15.96 -8.34 16.83
CA ASP A 6 16.52 -9.45 16.06
C ASP A 6 15.59 -10.67 16.09
N LEU A 7 15.70 -11.51 15.06
CA LEU A 7 15.03 -12.81 14.94
C LEU A 7 16.06 -13.84 14.50
N ARG A 8 16.15 -14.95 15.22
CA ARG A 8 17.03 -16.07 14.88
C ARG A 8 16.31 -17.41 14.99
N ARG A 9 16.76 -18.36 14.19
CA ARG A 9 16.39 -19.77 14.37
C ARG A 9 17.43 -20.45 15.26
N GLU A 10 16.94 -21.10 16.32
CA GLU A 10 17.75 -21.89 17.26
C GLU A 10 17.13 -23.30 17.34
N ASP A 11 17.71 -24.28 16.66
CA ASP A 11 17.22 -25.67 16.59
C ASP A 11 15.70 -25.73 16.28
N ASN A 12 14.89 -26.06 17.29
CA ASN A 12 13.44 -26.21 17.20
C ASN A 12 12.66 -24.94 17.60
N TRP A 13 13.34 -23.83 17.88
CA TRP A 13 12.74 -22.59 18.35
C TRP A 13 13.09 -21.42 17.44
N LEU A 14 12.23 -20.42 17.45
CA LEU A 14 12.50 -19.08 16.94
C LEU A 14 12.73 -18.17 18.14
N SER A 15 13.86 -17.48 18.14
CA SER A 15 14.30 -16.59 19.22
C SER A 15 14.16 -15.16 18.77
N VAL A 16 13.33 -14.37 19.45
CA VAL A 16 13.10 -12.95 19.20
C VAL A 16 13.77 -12.16 20.31
N THR A 17 14.75 -11.32 19.95
CA THR A 17 15.41 -10.42 20.88
C THR A 17 14.71 -9.06 20.88
N LEU A 18 14.41 -8.53 22.06
CA LEU A 18 13.79 -7.24 22.28
C LEU A 18 14.85 -6.16 22.55
N SER A 19 14.48 -4.90 22.39
CA SER A 19 15.38 -3.75 22.60
C SER A 19 15.92 -3.60 24.02
N ASP A 20 15.30 -4.21 25.01
CA ASP A 20 15.75 -4.29 26.41
C ASP A 20 16.58 -5.55 26.72
N PHE A 21 17.05 -6.25 25.66
CA PHE A 21 17.76 -7.52 25.73
C PHE A 21 16.92 -8.72 26.25
N GLY A 22 15.62 -8.55 26.41
CA GLY A 22 14.69 -9.65 26.66
C GLY A 22 14.64 -10.61 25.47
N VAL A 23 14.50 -11.91 25.72
CA VAL A 23 14.41 -12.92 24.66
C VAL A 23 13.09 -13.67 24.81
N VAL A 24 12.34 -13.74 23.71
CA VAL A 24 11.12 -14.52 23.60
C VAL A 24 11.36 -15.71 22.67
N ARG A 25 11.05 -16.92 23.11
CA ARG A 25 11.13 -18.12 22.29
C ARG A 25 9.73 -18.55 21.84
N ALA A 26 9.60 -18.89 20.55
CA ALA A 26 8.33 -19.30 19.95
C ALA A 26 8.56 -20.46 18.97
N ARG A 27 7.51 -21.25 18.70
CA ARG A 27 7.52 -22.27 17.65
C ARG A 27 7.09 -21.73 16.30
N ALA A 28 6.35 -20.64 16.30
CA ALA A 28 5.91 -19.93 15.10
C ALA A 28 5.81 -18.42 15.38
N ILE A 29 6.03 -17.62 14.36
CA ILE A 29 5.97 -16.16 14.44
C ILE A 29 5.11 -15.63 13.30
N VAL A 30 4.24 -14.67 13.63
CA VAL A 30 3.50 -13.87 12.66
C VAL A 30 4.11 -12.47 12.63
N LEU A 31 4.60 -12.07 11.46
CA LEU A 31 5.16 -10.75 11.21
C LEU A 31 4.03 -9.76 10.88
N ALA A 32 3.63 -8.94 11.84
CA ALA A 32 2.57 -7.94 11.71
C ALA A 32 3.13 -6.54 12.01
N THR A 33 4.27 -6.19 11.41
CA THR A 33 5.03 -4.95 11.68
C THR A 33 4.51 -3.74 10.91
N GLY A 34 3.57 -3.94 9.98
CA GLY A 34 2.96 -2.90 9.19
C GLY A 34 3.90 -2.27 8.16
N VAL A 35 3.46 -1.16 7.61
CA VAL A 35 4.17 -0.40 6.58
C VAL A 35 4.30 1.07 6.98
N SER A 36 5.26 1.77 6.37
CA SER A 36 5.33 3.23 6.37
C SER A 36 4.89 3.74 5.02
N TYR A 37 3.80 4.50 4.95
CA TYR A 37 3.34 5.09 3.69
C TYR A 37 4.26 6.22 3.24
N ARG A 38 4.48 6.31 1.94
CA ARG A 38 5.14 7.48 1.34
C ARG A 38 4.26 8.70 1.54
N ARG A 39 4.87 9.78 2.00
CA ARG A 39 4.16 11.04 2.21
C ARG A 39 4.17 11.89 0.95
N LEU A 40 3.10 12.65 0.76
CA LEU A 40 2.98 13.60 -0.36
C LEU A 40 3.92 14.80 -0.18
N GLY A 41 4.17 15.19 1.07
CA GLY A 41 5.10 16.26 1.40
C GLY A 41 4.53 17.68 1.22
N ILE A 42 3.20 17.82 1.15
CA ILE A 42 2.49 19.10 1.12
C ILE A 42 1.94 19.37 2.52
N PRO A 43 2.53 20.30 3.31
CA PRO A 43 2.19 20.46 4.73
C PRO A 43 0.70 20.65 4.99
N ALA A 44 0.01 21.50 4.22
CA ALA A 44 -1.41 21.76 4.40
C ALA A 44 -2.30 20.51 4.21
N LEU A 45 -1.89 19.55 3.36
CA LEU A 45 -2.57 18.28 3.17
C LEU A 45 -2.17 17.25 4.25
N GLU A 46 -0.92 17.30 4.70
CA GLU A 46 -0.46 16.42 5.79
C GLU A 46 -1.16 16.73 7.12
N ASP A 47 -1.45 17.98 7.39
CA ASP A 47 -2.19 18.43 8.59
C ASP A 47 -3.64 17.94 8.57
N LEU A 48 -4.19 17.60 7.40
CA LEU A 48 -5.54 17.04 7.23
C LEU A 48 -5.56 15.50 7.21
N ASN A 49 -4.47 14.84 7.64
CA ASN A 49 -4.45 13.39 7.74
C ASN A 49 -5.50 12.88 8.73
N GLY A 50 -6.42 12.02 8.24
CA GLY A 50 -7.62 11.59 8.98
C GLY A 50 -8.81 12.54 8.87
N ALA A 51 -8.62 13.73 8.31
CA ALA A 51 -9.65 14.76 8.09
C ALA A 51 -9.83 15.06 6.58
N GLY A 52 -10.12 14.00 5.83
CA GLY A 52 -10.28 14.06 4.36
C GLY A 52 -9.04 13.67 3.57
N VAL A 53 -7.86 13.59 4.17
CA VAL A 53 -6.65 13.03 3.57
C VAL A 53 -6.31 11.70 4.24
N PHE A 54 -6.13 10.64 3.47
CA PHE A 54 -5.97 9.29 3.96
C PHE A 54 -4.82 8.56 3.26
N TYR A 55 -4.08 7.77 4.04
CA TYR A 55 -3.03 6.87 3.55
C TYR A 55 -3.54 5.42 3.57
N GLY A 56 -3.47 4.75 2.44
CA GLY A 56 -3.91 3.35 2.31
C GLY A 56 -5.35 3.18 1.84
N GLY A 57 -5.89 1.98 2.05
CA GLY A 57 -7.21 1.59 1.50
C GLY A 57 -8.41 2.23 2.21
N PRO A 58 -9.48 2.53 1.47
CA PRO A 58 -10.62 3.33 1.92
C PRO A 58 -11.69 2.56 2.73
N THR A 59 -11.37 1.43 3.32
CA THR A 59 -12.39 0.49 3.82
C THR A 59 -13.31 1.07 4.89
N SER A 60 -12.77 1.84 5.84
CA SER A 60 -13.51 2.44 6.95
C SER A 60 -14.04 3.84 6.65
N GLU A 61 -13.40 4.56 5.75
CA GLU A 61 -13.66 5.96 5.45
C GLU A 61 -14.74 6.15 4.36
N ALA A 62 -14.90 5.18 3.47
CA ALA A 62 -15.76 5.28 2.30
C ALA A 62 -17.22 5.70 2.60
N PRO A 63 -17.91 5.18 3.63
CA PRO A 63 -19.28 5.60 3.93
C PRO A 63 -19.41 7.08 4.31
N ALA A 64 -18.38 7.66 4.97
CA ALA A 64 -18.36 9.08 5.34
C ALA A 64 -18.16 10.02 4.15
N LEU A 65 -17.78 9.48 2.98
CA LEU A 65 -17.53 10.21 1.74
C LEU A 65 -18.71 10.09 0.76
N ALA A 66 -19.87 9.60 1.23
CA ALA A 66 -21.04 9.44 0.39
C ALA A 66 -21.44 10.74 -0.33
N GLY A 67 -21.57 10.66 -1.66
CA GLY A 67 -21.93 11.80 -2.51
C GLY A 67 -20.86 12.88 -2.71
N ARG A 68 -19.67 12.72 -2.12
CA ARG A 68 -18.56 13.71 -2.24
C ARG A 68 -17.71 13.47 -3.48
N GLU A 69 -16.95 14.52 -3.85
CA GLU A 69 -15.85 14.45 -4.81
C GLU A 69 -14.62 13.84 -4.13
N VAL A 70 -14.14 12.69 -4.62
CA VAL A 70 -13.03 11.95 -4.03
C VAL A 70 -11.90 11.78 -5.04
N TYR A 71 -10.69 12.02 -4.57
CA TYR A 71 -9.47 11.88 -5.37
C TYR A 71 -8.61 10.73 -4.87
N ILE A 72 -7.96 10.02 -5.81
CA ILE A 72 -6.99 8.98 -5.53
C ILE A 72 -5.70 9.33 -6.24
N LEU A 73 -4.63 9.54 -5.51
CA LEU A 73 -3.31 9.73 -6.09
C LEU A 73 -2.58 8.39 -6.19
N GLY A 74 -2.39 7.89 -7.40
CA GLY A 74 -1.70 6.64 -7.70
C GLY A 74 -2.16 6.01 -9.00
N GLY A 75 -1.28 5.24 -9.66
CA GLY A 75 -1.55 4.61 -10.95
C GLY A 75 -1.38 3.08 -10.97
N ALA A 76 -1.30 2.44 -9.80
CA ALA A 76 -1.13 0.98 -9.69
C ALA A 76 -2.45 0.28 -9.31
N ASN A 77 -2.41 -1.07 -9.24
CA ASN A 77 -3.59 -1.90 -8.93
C ASN A 77 -4.33 -1.46 -7.67
N SER A 78 -3.61 -1.07 -6.61
CA SER A 78 -4.24 -0.62 -5.36
C SER A 78 -5.10 0.64 -5.56
N ALA A 79 -4.65 1.58 -6.41
CA ALA A 79 -5.41 2.79 -6.75
C ALA A 79 -6.67 2.43 -7.55
N GLY A 80 -6.56 1.50 -8.52
CA GLY A 80 -7.70 1.02 -9.28
C GLY A 80 -8.77 0.33 -8.42
N GLN A 81 -8.34 -0.57 -7.54
CA GLN A 81 -9.24 -1.24 -6.59
C GLN A 81 -9.93 -0.24 -5.64
N ALA A 82 -9.18 0.75 -5.13
CA ALA A 82 -9.73 1.80 -4.29
C ALA A 82 -10.75 2.66 -5.06
N ALA A 83 -10.49 2.98 -6.33
CA ALA A 83 -11.40 3.75 -7.17
C ALA A 83 -12.75 3.05 -7.35
N LEU A 84 -12.72 1.78 -7.73
CA LEU A 84 -13.93 0.97 -7.91
C LEU A 84 -14.70 0.78 -6.59
N TYR A 85 -13.99 0.64 -5.48
CA TYR A 85 -14.62 0.54 -4.17
C TYR A 85 -15.30 1.85 -3.76
N LEU A 86 -14.58 2.99 -3.88
CA LEU A 86 -15.09 4.31 -3.53
C LEU A 86 -16.24 4.77 -4.44
N ALA A 87 -16.23 4.37 -5.72
CA ALA A 87 -17.29 4.69 -6.68
C ALA A 87 -18.68 4.21 -6.22
N ARG A 88 -18.74 3.24 -5.31
CA ARG A 88 -20.00 2.73 -4.72
C ARG A 88 -20.63 3.70 -3.72
N TYR A 89 -19.89 4.68 -3.24
CA TYR A 89 -20.29 5.64 -2.20
C TYR A 89 -20.17 7.09 -2.66
N ALA A 90 -19.05 7.44 -3.24
CA ALA A 90 -18.73 8.81 -3.67
C ALA A 90 -19.63 9.26 -4.83
N GLY A 91 -19.85 10.56 -4.92
CA GLY A 91 -20.53 11.17 -6.08
C GLY A 91 -19.66 11.05 -7.34
N GLN A 92 -18.39 11.38 -7.22
CA GLN A 92 -17.39 11.24 -8.27
C GLN A 92 -16.07 10.78 -7.68
N VAL A 93 -15.36 9.91 -8.39
CA VAL A 93 -13.98 9.48 -8.06
C VAL A 93 -13.05 9.89 -9.19
N THR A 94 -11.96 10.58 -8.86
CA THR A 94 -10.94 10.98 -9.82
C THR A 94 -9.61 10.35 -9.48
N VAL A 95 -9.09 9.48 -10.36
CA VAL A 95 -7.76 8.90 -10.22
C VAL A 95 -6.73 9.84 -10.85
N VAL A 96 -5.81 10.35 -10.05
CA VAL A 96 -4.75 11.29 -10.47
C VAL A 96 -3.45 10.53 -10.66
N VAL A 97 -2.87 10.60 -11.84
CA VAL A 97 -1.69 9.83 -12.26
C VAL A 97 -0.67 10.74 -12.95
N ARG A 98 0.58 10.70 -12.48
CA ARG A 98 1.68 11.45 -13.11
C ARG A 98 2.10 10.89 -14.47
N ALA A 99 1.96 9.56 -14.64
CA ALA A 99 2.27 8.90 -15.91
C ALA A 99 1.28 9.27 -17.00
N ASP A 100 1.63 8.95 -18.23
CA ASP A 100 0.83 9.17 -19.43
C ASP A 100 -0.16 8.04 -19.74
N SER A 101 -0.06 6.92 -19.00
CA SER A 101 -1.01 5.81 -19.07
C SER A 101 -1.09 5.06 -17.74
N LEU A 102 -2.10 4.21 -17.58
CA LEU A 102 -2.24 3.28 -16.46
C LEU A 102 -1.55 1.93 -16.72
N ASP A 103 -1.21 1.62 -17.97
CA ASP A 103 -0.78 0.27 -18.40
C ASP A 103 0.49 -0.21 -17.71
N ALA A 104 1.37 0.71 -17.31
CA ALA A 104 2.65 0.35 -16.67
C ALA A 104 2.48 -0.19 -15.23
N GLY A 105 1.40 0.16 -14.53
CA GLY A 105 1.23 -0.16 -13.11
C GLY A 105 -0.09 -0.85 -12.76
N MET A 106 -1.07 -0.83 -13.67
CA MET A 106 -2.42 -1.34 -13.43
C MET A 106 -2.77 -2.46 -14.41
N SER A 107 -3.39 -3.51 -13.90
CA SER A 107 -3.85 -4.62 -14.73
C SER A 107 -4.95 -4.19 -15.69
N ARG A 108 -4.95 -4.73 -16.91
CA ARG A 108 -5.90 -4.38 -17.96
C ARG A 108 -7.37 -4.59 -17.54
N TYR A 109 -7.61 -5.56 -16.69
CA TYR A 109 -8.97 -5.82 -16.21
C TYR A 109 -9.47 -4.64 -15.34
N LEU A 110 -8.62 -4.09 -14.45
CA LEU A 110 -8.98 -2.91 -13.63
C LEU A 110 -9.14 -1.65 -14.48
N ILE A 111 -8.28 -1.45 -15.47
CA ILE A 111 -8.39 -0.31 -16.40
C ILE A 111 -9.76 -0.33 -17.07
N ARG A 112 -10.16 -1.48 -17.63
CA ARG A 112 -11.46 -1.61 -18.27
C ARG A 112 -12.63 -1.39 -17.31
N GLU A 113 -12.60 -1.94 -16.11
CA GLU A 113 -13.64 -1.70 -15.11
C GLU A 113 -13.74 -0.21 -14.72
N ILE A 114 -12.61 0.49 -14.62
CA ILE A 114 -12.58 1.94 -14.38
C ILE A 114 -13.24 2.69 -15.53
N GLU A 115 -12.92 2.36 -16.79
CA GLU A 115 -13.48 2.97 -17.99
C GLU A 115 -14.99 2.74 -18.11
N GLU A 116 -15.47 1.58 -17.66
CA GLU A 116 -16.89 1.20 -17.66
C GLU A 116 -17.70 1.78 -16.47
N THR A 117 -17.02 2.35 -15.44
CA THR A 117 -17.67 2.89 -14.24
C THR A 117 -18.00 4.37 -14.41
N PRO A 118 -19.29 4.78 -14.49
CA PRO A 118 -19.68 6.12 -14.94
C PRO A 118 -19.19 7.27 -14.06
N ASN A 119 -19.04 7.04 -12.75
CA ASN A 119 -18.59 8.05 -11.79
C ASN A 119 -17.11 7.89 -11.41
N VAL A 120 -16.30 7.26 -12.27
CA VAL A 120 -14.84 7.23 -12.15
C VAL A 120 -14.23 7.92 -13.36
N SER A 121 -13.27 8.81 -13.12
CA SER A 121 -12.49 9.46 -14.15
C SER A 121 -10.99 9.33 -13.86
N VAL A 122 -10.17 9.40 -14.91
CA VAL A 122 -8.71 9.32 -14.80
C VAL A 122 -8.10 10.62 -15.35
N ARG A 123 -7.23 11.22 -14.56
CA ARG A 123 -6.42 12.39 -14.95
C ARG A 123 -4.97 11.98 -15.05
N LEU A 124 -4.54 11.67 -16.25
CA LEU A 124 -3.15 11.38 -16.57
C LEU A 124 -2.30 12.66 -16.59
N ARG A 125 -0.99 12.52 -16.46
CA ARG A 125 -0.01 13.62 -16.47
C ARG A 125 -0.40 14.76 -15.52
N THR A 126 -1.00 14.40 -14.40
CA THR A 126 -1.52 15.36 -13.42
C THR A 126 -0.86 15.13 -12.07
N GLU A 127 -0.50 16.20 -11.40
CA GLU A 127 0.05 16.21 -10.04
C GLU A 127 -0.86 16.96 -9.08
N ILE A 128 -0.87 16.56 -7.83
CA ILE A 128 -1.42 17.35 -6.73
C ILE A 128 -0.27 18.21 -6.20
N VAL A 129 -0.41 19.52 -6.29
CA VAL A 129 0.62 20.49 -5.89
C VAL A 129 0.21 21.34 -4.70
N GLY A 130 -1.05 21.26 -4.28
CA GLY A 130 -1.60 21.96 -3.14
C GLY A 130 -2.99 21.48 -2.78
N GLY A 131 -3.55 22.12 -1.79
CA GLY A 131 -4.90 21.88 -1.30
C GLY A 131 -5.03 22.29 0.15
N GLY A 132 -6.25 22.18 0.69
CA GLY A 132 -6.53 22.56 2.07
C GLY A 132 -7.99 22.43 2.42
N GLY A 133 -8.35 23.02 3.58
CA GLY A 133 -9.69 23.08 4.12
C GLY A 133 -9.68 23.49 5.59
N ASP A 134 -10.82 23.90 6.09
CA ASP A 134 -10.99 24.26 7.50
C ASP A 134 -11.46 23.04 8.29
N GLY A 135 -10.50 22.35 8.91
CA GLY A 135 -10.76 21.14 9.71
C GLY A 135 -11.12 19.88 8.91
N TRP A 136 -11.36 19.99 7.59
CA TRP A 136 -11.61 18.89 6.66
C TRP A 136 -11.20 19.33 5.26
N LEU A 137 -10.73 18.39 4.43
CA LEU A 137 -10.37 18.67 3.05
C LEU A 137 -11.57 19.22 2.26
N ASP A 138 -11.41 20.39 1.63
CA ASP A 138 -12.42 21.00 0.79
C ASP A 138 -11.98 21.27 -0.65
N HIS A 139 -10.67 21.38 -0.90
CA HIS A 139 -10.12 21.57 -2.24
C HIS A 139 -8.73 20.97 -2.42
N LEU A 140 -8.39 20.70 -3.69
CA LEU A 140 -7.05 20.34 -4.16
C LEU A 140 -6.60 21.31 -5.25
N VAL A 141 -5.29 21.52 -5.37
CA VAL A 141 -4.67 22.20 -6.50
C VAL A 141 -4.00 21.16 -7.38
N LEU A 142 -4.49 21.03 -8.60
CA LEU A 142 -4.02 20.08 -9.59
C LEU A 142 -3.20 20.80 -10.65
N ARG A 143 -2.05 20.24 -11.04
CA ARG A 143 -1.19 20.76 -12.10
C ARG A 143 -1.15 19.79 -13.28
N ASP A 144 -1.50 20.28 -14.46
CA ASP A 144 -1.26 19.58 -15.73
C ASP A 144 0.24 19.68 -16.08
N GLN A 145 0.93 18.54 -16.15
CA GLN A 145 2.37 18.50 -16.41
C GLN A 145 2.77 18.91 -17.83
N LEU A 146 1.85 18.81 -18.82
CA LEU A 146 2.11 19.22 -20.19
C LEU A 146 1.97 20.70 -20.38
N LYS A 147 0.90 21.28 -19.81
CA LYS A 147 0.57 22.68 -19.97
C LYS A 147 1.22 23.56 -18.91
N GLY A 148 1.62 22.98 -17.77
CA GLY A 148 2.10 23.70 -16.59
C GLY A 148 1.00 24.53 -15.90
N THR A 149 -0.26 24.35 -16.30
CA THR A 149 -1.38 25.10 -15.72
C THR A 149 -1.86 24.44 -14.44
N GLU A 150 -2.28 25.27 -13.49
CA GLU A 150 -2.89 24.82 -12.24
C GLU A 150 -4.39 25.14 -12.22
N GLU A 151 -5.15 24.28 -11.60
CA GLU A 151 -6.56 24.47 -11.32
C GLU A 151 -6.89 24.07 -9.89
N THR A 152 -7.84 24.78 -9.28
CA THR A 152 -8.40 24.39 -7.98
C THR A 152 -9.67 23.59 -8.22
N ALA A 153 -9.74 22.41 -7.60
CA ALA A 153 -10.88 21.49 -7.71
C ALA A 153 -11.45 21.22 -6.31
N ALA A 154 -12.78 21.20 -6.19
CA ALA A 154 -13.45 20.78 -4.96
C ALA A 154 -13.10 19.32 -4.64
N ALA A 155 -12.83 19.02 -3.36
CA ALA A 155 -12.45 17.69 -2.92
C ALA A 155 -12.93 17.44 -1.50
N GLY A 156 -13.73 16.40 -1.31
CA GLY A 156 -14.18 15.96 0.00
C GLY A 156 -13.34 14.81 0.58
N GLY A 157 -12.46 14.19 -0.22
CA GLY A 157 -11.55 13.14 0.19
C GLY A 157 -10.37 12.97 -0.77
N LEU A 158 -9.19 12.66 -0.22
CA LEU A 158 -7.97 12.32 -0.94
C LEU A 158 -7.36 11.03 -0.38
N PHE A 159 -7.20 10.02 -1.21
CA PHE A 159 -6.51 8.78 -0.87
C PHE A 159 -5.13 8.72 -1.53
N LEU A 160 -4.09 8.56 -0.73
CA LEU A 160 -2.71 8.52 -1.15
C LEU A 160 -2.28 7.06 -1.35
N MET A 161 -2.25 6.61 -2.62
CA MET A 161 -1.86 5.26 -3.04
C MET A 161 -0.51 5.28 -3.79
N ILE A 162 0.43 6.09 -3.27
CA ILE A 162 1.74 6.35 -3.88
C ILE A 162 2.86 5.41 -3.41
N GLY A 163 2.46 4.34 -2.74
CA GLY A 163 3.35 3.29 -2.26
C GLY A 163 3.63 3.36 -0.76
N ALA A 164 4.17 2.27 -0.27
CA ALA A 164 4.55 2.08 1.12
C ALA A 164 5.87 1.29 1.19
N HIS A 165 6.56 1.43 2.31
CA HIS A 165 7.75 0.63 2.64
C HIS A 165 7.40 -0.30 3.81
N PRO A 166 7.58 -1.62 3.67
CA PRO A 166 7.36 -2.54 4.77
C PRO A 166 8.42 -2.33 5.84
N ARG A 167 8.03 -2.53 7.10
CA ARG A 167 8.95 -2.41 8.25
C ARG A 167 9.65 -3.74 8.49
N THR A 168 10.56 -4.09 7.60
CA THR A 168 11.23 -5.40 7.53
C THR A 168 12.75 -5.31 7.63
N GLU A 169 13.33 -4.12 7.80
CA GLU A 169 14.79 -3.91 7.81
C GLU A 169 15.47 -4.65 8.98
N TRP A 170 14.75 -4.86 10.08
CA TRP A 170 15.22 -5.58 11.27
C TRP A 170 15.28 -7.10 11.10
N LEU A 171 14.60 -7.64 10.08
CA LEU A 171 14.60 -9.08 9.82
C LEU A 171 15.98 -9.55 9.34
N PRO A 172 16.40 -10.76 9.73
CA PRO A 172 17.67 -11.33 9.29
C PRO A 172 17.69 -11.55 7.77
N LEU A 173 18.90 -11.69 7.23
CA LEU A 173 19.10 -11.92 5.79
C LEU A 173 18.52 -13.28 5.32
N ASP A 174 18.28 -14.20 6.22
CA ASP A 174 17.66 -15.48 5.92
C ASP A 174 16.16 -15.38 5.60
N VAL A 175 15.54 -14.24 5.86
CA VAL A 175 14.18 -13.94 5.42
C VAL A 175 14.26 -13.19 4.09
N ASP A 176 13.93 -13.87 3.00
CA ASP A 176 14.00 -13.33 1.64
C ASP A 176 12.98 -12.21 1.43
N ARG A 177 13.40 -11.16 0.74
CA ARG A 177 12.61 -9.97 0.42
C ARG A 177 12.77 -9.61 -1.05
N ASP A 178 11.76 -8.95 -1.60
CA ASP A 178 11.84 -8.34 -2.93
C ASP A 178 12.66 -7.04 -2.90
N GLU A 179 12.83 -6.43 -4.08
CA GLU A 179 13.57 -5.15 -4.23
C GLU A 179 12.94 -3.98 -3.46
N GLN A 180 11.66 -4.08 -3.11
CA GLN A 180 10.93 -3.08 -2.34
C GLN A 180 10.95 -3.36 -0.83
N GLY A 181 11.53 -4.49 -0.41
CA GLY A 181 11.63 -4.89 1.00
C GLY A 181 10.47 -5.75 1.50
N PHE A 182 9.47 -6.10 0.66
CA PHE A 182 8.40 -7.00 1.05
C PHE A 182 8.92 -8.44 1.17
N VAL A 183 8.45 -9.14 2.20
CA VAL A 183 8.85 -10.52 2.47
C VAL A 183 8.27 -11.47 1.43
N LEU A 184 9.12 -12.30 0.83
CA LEU A 184 8.72 -13.34 -0.12
C LEU A 184 8.10 -14.54 0.63
N THR A 185 7.05 -15.14 0.06
CA THR A 185 6.34 -16.25 0.69
C THR A 185 5.92 -17.32 -0.30
N GLY A 186 5.80 -18.54 0.17
CA GLY A 186 5.23 -19.67 -0.57
C GLY A 186 5.86 -19.87 -1.94
N THR A 187 5.09 -19.66 -2.99
CA THR A 187 5.52 -19.85 -4.40
C THR A 187 6.42 -18.74 -4.93
N ASP A 188 6.51 -17.60 -4.23
CA ASP A 188 7.36 -16.47 -4.64
C ASP A 188 8.81 -16.62 -4.13
N LEU A 189 9.05 -17.61 -3.29
CA LEU A 189 10.41 -17.94 -2.85
C LEU A 189 11.26 -18.41 -4.04
N PRO A 190 12.55 -17.99 -4.11
CA PRO A 190 13.44 -18.41 -5.19
C PRO A 190 13.57 -19.94 -5.25
N ALA A 191 13.43 -20.52 -6.44
CA ALA A 191 13.59 -21.97 -6.65
C ALA A 191 15.00 -22.47 -6.32
N SER A 192 16.00 -21.58 -6.32
CA SER A 192 17.39 -21.87 -5.96
C SER A 192 17.63 -21.98 -4.46
N ARG A 193 16.64 -21.60 -3.63
CA ARG A 193 16.78 -21.67 -2.19
C ARG A 193 16.54 -23.10 -1.70
N GLU A 194 17.47 -23.62 -0.90
CA GLU A 194 17.27 -24.86 -0.18
C GLU A 194 16.18 -24.70 0.87
N TRP A 195 15.11 -25.43 0.69
CA TRP A 195 14.03 -25.51 1.68
C TRP A 195 14.32 -26.64 2.68
N PRO A 196 14.37 -26.35 4.00
CA PRO A 196 14.91 -27.32 4.98
C PRO A 196 13.93 -28.39 5.43
N LEU A 197 12.69 -28.39 4.92
CA LEU A 197 11.65 -29.35 5.28
C LEU A 197 11.29 -30.25 4.10
N GLU A 198 10.86 -31.49 4.38
CA GLU A 198 10.43 -32.44 3.33
C GLU A 198 9.18 -32.00 2.56
N ARG A 199 8.32 -31.16 3.21
CA ARG A 199 7.14 -30.54 2.56
C ARG A 199 7.49 -29.22 1.87
N SER A 200 6.71 -28.83 0.89
CA SER A 200 6.81 -27.49 0.30
C SER A 200 6.45 -26.38 1.30
N PRO A 201 6.92 -25.11 1.07
CA PRO A 201 6.50 -23.97 1.85
C PRO A 201 4.97 -23.79 1.82
N LEU A 202 4.39 -23.40 2.94
CA LEU A 202 2.98 -23.01 2.98
C LEU A 202 2.79 -21.65 2.30
N LEU A 203 1.56 -21.36 1.87
CA LEU A 203 1.23 -20.19 1.06
C LEU A 203 1.76 -18.85 1.60
N LEU A 204 1.72 -18.66 2.92
CA LEU A 204 2.21 -17.47 3.61
C LEU A 204 3.51 -17.71 4.39
N GLU A 205 4.15 -18.84 4.22
CA GLU A 205 5.40 -19.14 4.92
C GLU A 205 6.57 -18.49 4.20
N THR A 206 7.43 -17.81 4.98
CA THR A 206 8.63 -17.15 4.47
C THR A 206 9.73 -18.18 4.16
N SER A 207 10.87 -17.72 3.66
CA SER A 207 12.09 -18.54 3.53
C SER A 207 12.62 -19.11 4.86
N MET A 208 12.16 -18.58 5.99
CA MET A 208 12.40 -19.13 7.32
C MET A 208 11.14 -19.90 7.77
N PRO A 209 11.16 -21.26 7.84
CA PRO A 209 9.99 -22.04 8.22
C PRO A 209 9.37 -21.60 9.54
N ALA A 210 8.05 -21.68 9.64
CA ALA A 210 7.25 -21.24 10.79
C ALA A 210 7.28 -19.71 11.05
N VAL A 211 7.77 -18.92 10.11
CA VAL A 211 7.64 -17.46 10.08
C VAL A 211 6.74 -17.08 8.93
N SER A 212 5.67 -16.36 9.21
CA SER A 212 4.66 -15.95 8.21
C SER A 212 4.34 -14.47 8.39
N PRO A 213 4.36 -13.65 7.32
CA PRO A 213 3.90 -12.27 7.40
C PRO A 213 2.37 -12.19 7.41
N ASP A 214 1.85 -11.09 7.93
CA ASP A 214 0.52 -10.63 7.59
C ASP A 214 0.52 -9.95 6.20
N GLN A 215 -0.65 -9.50 5.74
CA GLN A 215 -0.77 -8.89 4.39
C GLN A 215 -0.01 -7.57 4.25
N SER A 216 0.35 -6.90 5.35
CA SER A 216 1.01 -5.59 5.31
C SER A 216 2.51 -5.67 5.00
N VAL A 217 3.17 -6.78 5.32
CA VAL A 217 4.62 -6.95 5.14
C VAL A 217 5.00 -8.03 4.14
N GLY A 218 4.04 -8.83 3.68
CA GLY A 218 4.23 -9.84 2.64
C GLY A 218 4.09 -9.25 1.23
N THR A 219 4.61 -9.95 0.23
CA THR A 219 4.38 -9.62 -1.17
C THR A 219 2.88 -9.69 -1.47
N ALA A 220 2.29 -8.58 -1.93
CA ALA A 220 0.99 -8.65 -2.57
C ALA A 220 1.14 -9.60 -3.77
N ARG A 221 0.34 -10.67 -3.82
CA ARG A 221 0.27 -11.54 -4.99
C ARG A 221 0.14 -10.64 -6.23
N ARG A 222 1.17 -10.63 -7.07
CA ARG A 222 1.02 -10.14 -8.43
C ARG A 222 -0.06 -11.01 -9.03
N GLY A 223 -1.25 -10.46 -9.21
CA GLY A 223 -2.33 -11.16 -9.89
C GLY A 223 -1.77 -11.65 -11.21
N GLY A 224 -1.54 -12.96 -11.31
CA GLY A 224 -1.06 -13.58 -12.52
C GLY A 224 -2.10 -13.35 -13.59
N GLY A 225 -1.83 -12.39 -14.48
CA GLY A 225 -2.51 -12.26 -15.73
C GLY A 225 -2.06 -13.44 -16.60
N ARG A 226 -2.94 -14.37 -16.86
CA ARG A 226 -2.98 -15.15 -18.10
C ARG A 226 -4.16 -14.67 -18.91
#